data_2b857502d83b3cc0beae78c6bbcf5de6
#
_entry.id   2b857502d83b3cc0beae78c6bbcf5de6
#
_cell.length_a   1.000
_cell.length_b   1.000
_cell.length_c   1.000
_cell.angle_alpha   90.00
_cell.angle_beta   90.00
_cell.angle_gamma   90.00
#
_symmetry.space_group_name_H-M   'P 1'
#
loop_
_entity.id
_entity.type
_entity.pdbx_description
1 polymer ?
#
loop_
_entity_poly.entity_id
_entity_poly.type
_entity_poly.pdbx_seq_one_letter_code
_entity_poly.pdbx_strand_id
1 'polypeptide(L)'
;YRLQEAGLAVDVASISRGKIRGKHGYEVVVDKALAEVDPQAYELLVLPGGKAPATLRKEAAAIAIAQDFMRSDKPVAAICHGPQILISAGVLVGRRATCYRSVAEELKQAGALYEDQEVVVDGKLVTSRQPADLPAFMREMVRLLGKASR
;
A
#
# COMPACT_ATOMS: atom_id res chain seq x y z
N TYR A 1 -12.33 -6.73 1.91
CA TYR A 1 -13.81 -6.72 2.02
C TYR A 1 -14.38 -5.31 1.83
N ARG A 2 -13.77 -4.28 2.40
CA ARG A 2 -14.25 -2.89 2.25
C ARG A 2 -14.20 -2.41 0.81
N LEU A 3 -13.14 -2.75 0.09
CA LEU A 3 -13.03 -2.39 -1.32
C LEU A 3 -14.06 -3.11 -2.17
N GLN A 4 -14.28 -4.40 -1.90
CA GLN A 4 -15.31 -5.17 -2.58
C GLN A 4 -16.73 -4.61 -2.28
N GLU A 5 -16.97 -4.22 -1.04
CA GLU A 5 -18.22 -3.57 -0.64
C GLU A 5 -18.45 -2.25 -1.39
N ALA A 6 -17.38 -1.53 -1.67
CA ALA A 6 -17.42 -0.30 -2.47
C ALA A 6 -17.57 -0.56 -3.98
N GLY A 7 -17.70 -1.81 -4.38
CA GLY A 7 -17.93 -2.19 -5.78
C GLY A 7 -16.68 -2.44 -6.60
N LEU A 8 -15.52 -2.60 -5.96
CA LEU A 8 -14.26 -2.83 -6.64
C LEU A 8 -13.94 -4.32 -6.74
N ALA A 9 -13.40 -4.74 -7.87
CA ALA A 9 -12.78 -6.04 -8.01
C ALA A 9 -11.38 -5.98 -7.37
N VAL A 10 -11.06 -6.94 -6.53
CA VAL A 10 -9.78 -6.95 -5.78
C VAL A 10 -8.99 -8.20 -6.12
N ASP A 11 -7.77 -8.02 -6.58
CA ASP A 11 -6.81 -9.10 -6.76
C ASP A 11 -5.72 -9.00 -5.70
N VAL A 12 -5.39 -10.13 -5.09
CA VAL A 12 -4.29 -10.24 -4.15
C VAL A 12 -3.07 -10.79 -4.90
N ALA A 13 -1.98 -10.04 -4.84
CA ALA A 13 -0.73 -10.44 -5.50
C ALA A 13 0.36 -10.72 -4.46
N SER A 14 1.17 -11.74 -4.73
CA SER A 14 2.34 -12.07 -3.92
C SER A 14 3.45 -12.64 -4.83
N ILE A 15 4.53 -13.11 -4.22
CA ILE A 15 5.69 -13.64 -4.97
C ILE A 15 5.25 -14.77 -5.92
N SER A 16 4.38 -15.64 -5.44
CA SER A 16 3.86 -16.76 -6.22
C SER A 16 2.38 -16.95 -5.96
N ARG A 17 1.70 -17.65 -6.88
CA ARG A 17 0.30 -18.04 -6.69
C ARG A 17 0.18 -19.07 -5.58
N GLY A 18 -0.99 -19.20 -5.00
CA GLY A 18 -1.30 -20.14 -3.94
C GLY A 18 -1.94 -19.46 -2.76
N LYS A 19 -1.71 -20.00 -1.58
CA LYS A 19 -2.23 -19.42 -0.34
C LYS A 19 -1.09 -18.87 0.48
N ILE A 20 -1.33 -17.71 1.08
CA ILE A 20 -0.43 -17.12 2.06
C ILE A 20 -1.14 -17.05 3.40
N ARG A 21 -0.35 -17.11 4.48
CA ARG A 21 -0.89 -17.09 5.84
C ARG A 21 -0.41 -15.85 6.56
N GLY A 22 -1.35 -15.10 7.16
CA GLY A 22 -1.04 -13.97 8.02
C GLY A 22 -0.53 -14.41 9.38
N LYS A 23 -0.02 -13.46 10.15
CA LYS A 23 0.57 -13.74 11.48
C LYS A 23 -0.41 -14.34 12.48
N HIS A 24 -1.72 -14.17 12.28
CA HIS A 24 -2.77 -14.73 13.12
C HIS A 24 -3.39 -16.01 12.56
N GLY A 25 -2.78 -16.62 11.55
CA GLY A 25 -3.22 -17.88 10.97
C GLY A 25 -4.26 -17.78 9.85
N TYR A 26 -4.76 -16.58 9.54
CA TYR A 26 -5.69 -16.42 8.41
C TYR A 26 -4.99 -16.69 7.09
N GLU A 27 -5.64 -17.49 6.27
CA GLU A 27 -5.17 -17.78 4.92
C GLU A 27 -5.84 -16.87 3.90
N VAL A 28 -5.06 -16.40 2.92
CA VAL A 28 -5.55 -15.61 1.81
C VAL A 28 -5.11 -16.27 0.52
N VAL A 29 -6.05 -16.39 -0.42
CA VAL A 29 -5.74 -16.92 -1.76
C VAL A 29 -5.04 -15.82 -2.55
N VAL A 30 -3.90 -16.16 -3.14
CA VAL A 30 -3.18 -15.26 -4.03
C VAL A 30 -3.72 -15.42 -5.44
N ASP A 31 -4.28 -14.37 -5.98
CA ASP A 31 -4.89 -14.37 -7.32
C ASP A 31 -3.85 -14.31 -8.43
N LYS A 32 -2.76 -13.60 -8.20
CA LYS A 32 -1.69 -13.41 -9.19
C LYS A 32 -0.32 -13.40 -8.55
N ALA A 33 0.66 -13.97 -9.22
CA ALA A 33 2.06 -13.71 -8.89
C ALA A 33 2.42 -12.27 -9.31
N LEU A 34 3.36 -11.65 -8.61
CA LEU A 34 3.77 -10.27 -8.90
C LEU A 34 4.22 -10.10 -10.35
N ALA A 35 4.91 -11.09 -10.91
CA ALA A 35 5.37 -11.05 -12.30
C ALA A 35 4.23 -11.06 -13.33
N GLU A 36 3.02 -11.47 -12.92
CA GLU A 36 1.84 -11.53 -13.78
C GLU A 36 1.00 -10.25 -13.73
N VAL A 37 1.32 -9.33 -12.81
CA VAL A 37 0.54 -8.09 -12.62
C VAL A 37 0.87 -7.09 -13.72
N ASP A 38 -0.16 -6.65 -14.43
CA ASP A 38 -0.08 -5.50 -15.33
C ASP A 38 -0.61 -4.26 -14.58
N PRO A 39 0.26 -3.33 -14.18
CA PRO A 39 -0.17 -2.15 -13.42
C PRO A 39 -1.22 -1.32 -14.14
N GLN A 40 -1.25 -1.35 -15.48
CA GLN A 40 -2.22 -0.59 -16.26
C GLN A 40 -3.64 -1.12 -16.12
N ALA A 41 -3.80 -2.37 -15.69
CA ALA A 41 -5.12 -3.00 -15.54
C ALA A 41 -5.82 -2.61 -14.21
N TYR A 42 -5.14 -1.88 -13.32
CA TYR A 42 -5.66 -1.57 -11.99
C TYR A 42 -5.73 -0.07 -11.72
N GLU A 43 -6.70 0.33 -10.90
CA GLU A 43 -6.94 1.72 -10.54
C GLU A 43 -6.31 2.11 -9.20
N LEU A 44 -5.99 1.14 -8.36
CA LEU A 44 -5.50 1.36 -7.00
C LEU A 44 -4.48 0.29 -6.63
N LEU A 45 -3.38 0.72 -6.02
CA LEU A 45 -2.41 -0.17 -5.38
C LEU A 45 -2.55 -0.05 -3.86
N VAL A 46 -2.75 -1.17 -3.18
CA VAL A 46 -2.77 -1.22 -1.72
C VAL A 46 -1.57 -2.02 -1.23
N LEU A 47 -0.80 -1.41 -0.34
CA LEU A 47 0.38 -2.01 0.29
C LEU A 47 0.07 -2.23 1.77
N PRO A 48 -0.43 -3.42 2.15
CA PRO A 48 -0.74 -3.71 3.54
C PRO A 48 0.52 -3.92 4.37
N GLY A 49 0.34 -3.96 5.67
CA GLY A 49 1.43 -4.12 6.64
C GLY A 49 1.78 -5.55 6.98
N GLY A 50 2.19 -5.76 8.21
CA GLY A 50 2.66 -7.04 8.71
C GLY A 50 4.12 -7.29 8.36
N LYS A 51 4.50 -8.55 8.16
CA LYS A 51 5.88 -8.95 7.84
C LYS A 51 6.16 -8.95 6.33
N ALA A 52 5.13 -8.98 5.51
CA ALA A 52 5.27 -9.08 4.06
C ALA A 52 6.12 -7.96 3.43
N PRO A 53 5.98 -6.68 3.85
CA PRO A 53 6.78 -5.62 3.24
C PRO A 53 8.29 -5.82 3.35
N ALA A 54 8.78 -6.42 4.43
CA ALA A 54 10.21 -6.69 4.61
C ALA A 54 10.77 -7.62 3.52
N THR A 55 9.95 -8.54 3.05
CA THR A 55 10.31 -9.44 1.94
C THR A 55 10.03 -8.80 0.59
N LEU A 56 8.85 -8.21 0.42
CA LEU A 56 8.41 -7.66 -0.87
C LEU A 56 9.24 -6.47 -1.31
N ARG A 57 9.78 -5.69 -0.38
CA ARG A 57 10.64 -4.54 -0.72
C ARG A 57 11.92 -4.95 -1.45
N LYS A 58 12.28 -6.23 -1.40
CA LYS A 58 13.45 -6.78 -2.09
C LYS A 58 13.12 -7.37 -3.45
N GLU A 59 11.83 -7.48 -3.79
CA GLU A 59 11.37 -8.07 -5.03
C GLU A 59 11.30 -7.00 -6.13
N ALA A 60 12.05 -7.21 -7.21
CA ALA A 60 12.09 -6.26 -8.33
C ALA A 60 10.70 -6.00 -8.92
N ALA A 61 9.86 -7.02 -9.00
CA ALA A 61 8.50 -6.88 -9.53
C ALA A 61 7.63 -5.98 -8.63
N ALA A 62 7.73 -6.10 -7.30
CA ALA A 62 7.00 -5.25 -6.37
C ALA A 62 7.45 -3.80 -6.48
N ILE A 63 8.75 -3.56 -6.56
CA ILE A 63 9.33 -2.24 -6.74
C ILE A 63 8.83 -1.60 -8.05
N ALA A 64 8.85 -2.35 -9.14
CA ALA A 64 8.43 -1.86 -10.45
C ALA A 64 6.94 -1.48 -10.45
N ILE A 65 6.09 -2.27 -9.81
CA ILE A 65 4.65 -1.98 -9.69
C ILE A 65 4.45 -0.67 -8.91
N ALA A 66 5.13 -0.52 -7.77
CA ALA A 66 5.03 0.70 -6.96
C ALA A 66 5.49 1.94 -7.72
N GLN A 67 6.61 1.84 -8.42
CA GLN A 67 7.12 2.94 -9.25
C GLN A 67 6.14 3.32 -10.35
N ASP A 68 5.54 2.34 -11.02
CA ASP A 68 4.61 2.59 -12.11
C ASP A 68 3.35 3.31 -11.61
N PHE A 69 2.76 2.86 -10.50
CA PHE A 69 1.59 3.53 -9.92
C PHE A 69 1.89 4.97 -9.51
N MET A 70 3.03 5.21 -8.88
CA MET A 70 3.41 6.56 -8.46
C MET A 70 3.66 7.49 -9.65
N ARG A 71 4.28 6.99 -10.72
CA ARG A 71 4.51 7.77 -11.94
C ARG A 71 3.22 8.03 -12.73
N SER A 72 2.30 7.08 -12.71
CA SER A 72 1.03 7.18 -13.46
C SER A 72 0.00 8.05 -12.76
N ASP A 73 0.32 8.62 -11.60
CA ASP A 73 -0.58 9.43 -10.79
C ASP A 73 -1.88 8.70 -10.43
N LYS A 74 -1.77 7.41 -10.18
CA LYS A 74 -2.87 6.58 -9.69
C LYS A 74 -2.82 6.50 -8.17
N PRO A 75 -3.97 6.29 -7.50
CA PRO A 75 -4.00 6.14 -6.06
C PRO A 75 -3.12 5.00 -5.55
N VAL A 76 -2.31 5.30 -4.55
CA VAL A 76 -1.49 4.32 -3.82
C VAL A 76 -1.80 4.48 -2.34
N ALA A 77 -2.14 3.37 -1.69
CA ALA A 77 -2.47 3.36 -0.28
C ALA A 77 -1.55 2.38 0.46
N ALA A 78 -0.83 2.86 1.46
CA ALA A 78 0.12 2.05 2.22
C ALA A 78 -0.09 2.25 3.72
N ILE A 79 -0.09 1.16 4.48
CA ILE A 79 -0.32 1.21 5.91
C ILE A 79 0.75 0.44 6.69
N CYS A 80 1.08 0.95 7.87
CA CYS A 80 1.97 0.31 8.83
C CYS A 80 3.38 0.14 8.26
N HIS A 81 3.80 -1.09 7.96
CA HIS A 81 5.08 -1.39 7.32
C HIS A 81 5.02 -1.32 5.78
N GLY A 82 3.81 -1.21 5.21
CA GLY A 82 3.62 -1.10 3.77
C GLY A 82 4.48 -0.04 3.08
N PRO A 83 4.65 1.16 3.67
CA PRO A 83 5.51 2.20 3.10
C PRO A 83 6.96 1.78 2.86
N GLN A 84 7.46 0.71 3.50
CA GLN A 84 8.81 0.22 3.22
C GLN A 84 9.02 -0.14 1.75
N ILE A 85 7.99 -0.61 1.07
CA ILE A 85 8.05 -0.91 -0.36
C ILE A 85 8.26 0.39 -1.16
N LEU A 86 7.56 1.45 -0.78
CA LEU A 86 7.70 2.78 -1.42
C LEU A 86 9.07 3.39 -1.14
N ILE A 87 9.60 3.19 0.06
CA ILE A 87 10.97 3.63 0.42
C ILE A 87 11.97 2.96 -0.52
N SER A 88 11.89 1.64 -0.66
CA SER A 88 12.80 0.87 -1.52
C SER A 88 12.63 1.22 -3.00
N ALA A 89 11.42 1.62 -3.40
CA ALA A 89 11.14 2.07 -4.77
C ALA A 89 11.70 3.47 -5.07
N GLY A 90 12.11 4.22 -4.04
CA GLY A 90 12.69 5.55 -4.22
C GLY A 90 11.69 6.63 -4.64
N VAL A 91 10.41 6.48 -4.28
CA VAL A 91 9.33 7.34 -4.77
C VAL A 91 8.77 8.32 -3.73
N LEU A 92 9.41 8.42 -2.55
CA LEU A 92 8.89 9.23 -1.44
C LEU A 92 9.60 10.56 -1.22
N VAL A 93 10.59 10.90 -2.02
CA VAL A 93 11.32 12.17 -1.86
C VAL A 93 10.36 13.35 -1.99
N GLY A 94 10.32 14.19 -0.94
CA GLY A 94 9.46 15.36 -0.91
C GLY A 94 7.98 15.08 -0.67
N ARG A 95 7.59 13.81 -0.47
CA ARG A 95 6.20 13.44 -0.24
C ARG A 95 5.87 13.46 1.25
N ARG A 96 4.68 13.96 1.57
CA ARG A 96 4.14 13.85 2.93
C ARG A 96 3.60 12.44 3.14
N ALA A 97 3.99 11.80 4.23
CA ALA A 97 3.58 10.42 4.50
C ALA A 97 3.67 10.08 5.98
N THR A 98 2.98 9.02 6.37
CA THR A 98 3.13 8.39 7.67
C THR A 98 3.37 6.89 7.52
N CYS A 99 3.68 6.23 8.61
CA CYS A 99 3.97 4.81 8.64
C CYS A 99 3.91 4.31 10.09
N TYR A 100 4.11 3.01 10.28
CA TYR A 100 4.30 2.51 11.63
C TYR A 100 5.54 3.17 12.27
N ARG A 101 5.46 3.49 13.55
CA ARG A 101 6.48 4.29 14.25
C ARG A 101 7.92 3.75 14.10
N SER A 102 8.09 2.43 14.03
CA SER A 102 9.43 1.84 13.87
C SER A 102 10.03 2.08 12.48
N VAL A 103 9.23 2.50 11.51
CA VAL A 103 9.66 2.79 10.14
C VAL A 103 9.90 4.29 9.95
N ALA A 104 9.53 5.13 10.92
CA ALA A 104 9.57 6.59 10.78
C ALA A 104 10.95 7.13 10.41
N GLU A 105 12.02 6.64 11.04
CA GLU A 105 13.38 7.12 10.73
C GLU A 105 13.79 6.76 9.30
N GLU A 106 13.48 5.54 8.88
CA GLU A 106 13.76 5.11 7.51
C GLU A 106 12.99 5.95 6.49
N LEU A 107 11.75 6.26 6.80
CA LEU A 107 10.89 7.11 5.96
C LEU A 107 11.50 8.50 5.79
N LYS A 108 11.96 9.10 6.87
CA LYS A 108 12.63 10.41 6.86
C LYS A 108 13.94 10.36 6.06
N GLN A 109 14.74 9.32 6.24
CA GLN A 109 15.98 9.12 5.49
C GLN A 109 15.74 8.96 4.00
N ALA A 110 14.56 8.46 3.61
CA ALA A 110 14.16 8.34 2.22
C ALA A 110 13.71 9.68 1.61
N GLY A 111 13.75 10.77 2.38
CA GLY A 111 13.39 12.10 1.91
C GLY A 111 11.93 12.46 2.07
N ALA A 112 11.14 11.64 2.74
CA ALA A 112 9.73 11.92 2.99
C ALA A 112 9.55 12.90 4.16
N LEU A 113 8.46 13.64 4.11
CA LEU A 113 8.04 14.54 5.19
C LEU A 113 7.09 13.75 6.10
N TYR A 114 7.64 13.22 7.19
CA TYR A 114 6.90 12.37 8.13
C TYR A 114 5.93 13.18 8.97
N GLU A 115 4.68 12.71 9.05
CA GLU A 115 3.64 13.26 9.93
C GLU A 115 3.03 12.14 10.76
N ASP A 116 3.05 12.27 12.07
CA ASP A 116 2.43 11.29 12.97
C ASP A 116 0.93 11.56 13.09
N GLN A 117 0.19 11.11 12.08
CA GLN A 117 -1.26 11.26 11.97
C GLN A 117 -1.90 9.92 11.63
N GLU A 118 -3.18 9.76 11.96
CA GLU A 118 -3.90 8.53 11.62
C GLU A 118 -3.98 8.27 10.13
N VAL A 119 -3.99 9.33 9.33
CA VAL A 119 -3.95 9.26 7.87
C VAL A 119 -3.29 10.51 7.32
N VAL A 120 -2.42 10.34 6.34
CA VAL A 120 -1.79 11.43 5.59
C VAL A 120 -2.12 11.23 4.13
N VAL A 121 -2.69 12.28 3.51
CA VAL A 121 -3.00 12.28 2.08
C VAL A 121 -2.13 13.32 1.41
N ASP A 122 -1.34 12.90 0.44
CA ASP A 122 -0.52 13.78 -0.38
C ASP A 122 -0.81 13.44 -1.84
N GLY A 123 -1.61 14.28 -2.49
CA GLY A 123 -2.09 13.99 -3.84
C GLY A 123 -2.90 12.68 -3.82
N LYS A 124 -2.42 11.68 -4.54
CA LYS A 124 -3.06 10.35 -4.59
C LYS A 124 -2.35 9.31 -3.73
N LEU A 125 -1.44 9.73 -2.88
CA LEU A 125 -0.79 8.86 -1.91
C LEU A 125 -1.52 8.96 -0.58
N VAL A 126 -2.00 7.83 -0.06
CA VAL A 126 -2.64 7.71 1.26
C VAL A 126 -1.80 6.80 2.12
N THR A 127 -1.41 7.27 3.30
CA THR A 127 -0.64 6.46 4.24
C THR A 127 -1.27 6.50 5.64
N SER A 128 -1.16 5.42 6.38
CA SER A 128 -1.61 5.28 7.77
C SER A 128 -0.60 4.48 8.59
N ARG A 129 -0.76 4.46 9.92
CA ARG A 129 0.29 3.97 10.83
C ARG A 129 0.07 2.53 11.30
N GLN A 130 -1.17 2.15 11.56
CA GLN A 130 -1.47 0.96 12.35
C GLN A 130 -2.94 0.54 12.19
N PRO A 131 -3.31 -0.67 12.66
CA PRO A 131 -4.69 -1.16 12.46
C PRO A 131 -5.79 -0.24 12.99
N ALA A 132 -5.54 0.50 14.08
CA ALA A 132 -6.54 1.43 14.63
C ALA A 132 -6.87 2.57 13.64
N ASP A 133 -5.99 2.84 12.69
CA ASP A 133 -6.16 3.89 11.68
C ASP A 133 -6.97 3.43 10.46
N LEU A 134 -7.32 2.14 10.36
CA LEU A 134 -7.99 1.58 9.18
C LEU A 134 -9.26 2.34 8.77
N PRO A 135 -10.13 2.79 9.70
CA PRO A 135 -11.31 3.56 9.28
C PRO A 135 -10.95 4.82 8.50
N ALA A 136 -9.99 5.61 9.00
CA ALA A 136 -9.54 6.82 8.32
C ALA A 136 -8.85 6.50 6.99
N PHE A 137 -8.02 5.46 6.98
CA PHE A 137 -7.32 4.97 5.80
C PHE A 137 -8.31 4.60 4.68
N MET A 138 -9.31 3.80 5.01
CA MET A 138 -10.33 3.37 4.03
C MET A 138 -11.16 4.54 3.54
N ARG A 139 -11.55 5.46 4.42
CA ARG A 139 -12.32 6.64 4.05
C ARG A 139 -11.61 7.47 2.98
N GLU A 140 -10.33 7.73 3.17
CA GLU A 140 -9.57 8.54 2.22
C GLU A 140 -9.29 7.79 0.92
N MET A 141 -9.08 6.48 1.00
CA MET A 141 -8.89 5.63 -0.18
C MET A 141 -10.12 5.62 -1.07
N VAL A 142 -11.30 5.42 -0.48
CA VAL A 142 -12.56 5.42 -1.21
C VAL A 142 -12.84 6.80 -1.81
N ARG A 143 -12.52 7.87 -1.06
CA ARG A 143 -12.66 9.25 -1.55
C ARG A 143 -11.82 9.48 -2.80
N LEU A 144 -10.55 9.05 -2.81
CA LEU A 144 -9.67 9.23 -3.98
C LEU A 144 -10.16 8.49 -5.21
N LEU A 145 -10.86 7.39 -5.02
CA LEU A 145 -11.44 6.62 -6.13
C LEU A 145 -12.74 7.23 -6.63
N GLY A 146 -13.25 8.30 -5.98
CA GLY A 146 -14.53 8.89 -6.34
C GLY A 146 -15.73 8.00 -6.00
N LYS A 147 -15.55 7.06 -5.06
CA LYS A 147 -16.63 6.18 -4.62
C LYS A 147 -17.40 6.81 -3.46
N ALA A 148 -18.69 6.46 -3.36
CA ALA A 148 -19.49 6.91 -2.24
C ALA A 148 -18.98 6.30 -0.92
N SER A 149 -18.79 7.14 0.10
CA SER A 149 -18.52 6.68 1.45
C SER A 149 -19.83 6.13 2.05
N ARG A 150 -19.79 4.90 2.50
CA ARG A 150 -20.95 4.26 3.14
C ARG A 150 -20.59 3.73 4.51
#